data_acb393148b858e9479acbbbc88ed48cc
#
_entry.id   acb393148b858e9479acbbbc88ed48cc
#
_cell.length_a   1.000
_cell.length_b   1.000
_cell.length_c   1.000
_cell.angle_alpha   90.00
_cell.angle_beta   90.00
_cell.angle_gamma   90.00
#
_symmetry.space_group_name_H-M   'P 1'
#
loop_
_entity.id
_entity.type
_entity.pdbx_description
1 polymer ?
#
loop_
_entity_poly.entity_id
_entity_poly.type
_entity_poly.pdbx_seq_one_letter_code
_entity_poly.pdbx_strand_id
1 'polypeptide(L)'
;MAGLLLGLGILLAGCGDRQSTAEDIATPEDTQTDRIVVGFSQVGAESDWRSANTESMKSTFTKEAGYDLIFEDGQQKQANQIRAIRTFIQQEVDYIVLAPVTETGWDTVLREAKDAGIPVGIVDRTVDV
;
A
#
# COMPACT_ATOMS: atom_id res chain seq x y z
N MET A 1 13.83 26.73 -76.17
CA MET A 1 14.65 25.52 -76.36
C MET A 1 14.30 24.61 -75.20
N ALA A 2 13.35 23.74 -75.42
CA ALA A 2 13.45 22.35 -75.88
C ALA A 2 14.09 21.45 -74.84
N GLY A 3 13.28 20.47 -74.37
CA GLY A 3 13.73 19.32 -73.69
C GLY A 3 12.68 18.57 -72.88
N LEU A 4 11.72 18.08 -73.59
CA LEU A 4 10.78 17.00 -73.25
C LEU A 4 11.53 15.68 -72.98
N LEU A 5 11.22 14.94 -71.96
CA LEU A 5 11.19 13.48 -72.00
C LEU A 5 10.34 12.84 -70.91
N LEU A 6 9.35 12.13 -71.37
CA LEU A 6 8.54 11.13 -70.65
C LEU A 6 9.37 10.02 -70.03
N GLY A 7 8.95 9.54 -68.91
CA GLY A 7 9.35 8.28 -68.30
C GLY A 7 8.19 7.61 -67.59
N LEU A 8 7.50 6.78 -68.33
CA LEU A 8 6.44 5.86 -67.94
C LEU A 8 7.07 4.67 -67.20
N GLY A 9 6.46 4.21 -66.12
CA GLY A 9 6.83 2.86 -65.65
C GLY A 9 6.45 2.59 -64.19
N ILE A 10 5.39 1.93 -64.08
CA ILE A 10 5.05 0.62 -63.49
C ILE A 10 4.59 0.63 -62.06
N LEU A 11 3.30 0.37 -61.95
CA LEU A 11 2.61 -0.21 -60.81
C LEU A 11 3.26 -1.52 -60.36
N LEU A 12 3.52 -1.62 -59.05
CA LEU A 12 3.57 -2.91 -58.41
C LEU A 12 2.76 -2.81 -57.11
N ALA A 13 1.56 -3.37 -57.17
CA ALA A 13 0.77 -3.75 -56.02
C ALA A 13 1.53 -4.80 -55.22
N GLY A 14 1.85 -4.46 -53.99
CA GLY A 14 2.34 -5.38 -52.98
C GLY A 14 1.38 -5.35 -51.80
N CYS A 15 0.34 -6.16 -51.87
CA CYS A 15 -0.37 -6.59 -50.68
C CYS A 15 0.60 -7.36 -49.79
N GLY A 16 0.94 -6.77 -48.66
CA GLY A 16 1.61 -7.41 -47.54
C GLY A 16 0.79 -7.15 -46.31
N ASP A 17 -0.24 -7.96 -46.16
CA ASP A 17 -0.92 -8.14 -44.88
C ASP A 17 0.13 -8.60 -43.87
N ARG A 18 0.58 -7.67 -43.03
CA ARG A 18 1.27 -8.00 -41.80
C ARG A 18 0.35 -7.58 -40.67
N GLN A 19 -0.56 -8.47 -40.41
CA GLN A 19 -1.31 -8.57 -39.19
C GLN A 19 -0.32 -8.75 -38.06
N SER A 20 0.17 -7.64 -37.52
CA SER A 20 0.80 -7.63 -36.21
C SER A 20 -0.32 -7.82 -35.20
N THR A 21 -0.53 -9.06 -34.83
CA THR A 21 -1.14 -9.39 -33.56
C THR A 21 -0.18 -8.90 -32.49
N ALA A 22 -0.36 -7.66 -32.06
CA ALA A 22 0.09 -7.24 -30.75
C ALA A 22 -0.71 -8.09 -29.77
N GLU A 23 -0.09 -9.13 -29.25
CA GLU A 23 -0.52 -9.76 -28.01
C GLU A 23 -0.44 -8.65 -26.97
N ASP A 24 -1.60 -8.12 -26.63
CA ASP A 24 -1.84 -7.29 -25.49
C ASP A 24 -1.44 -8.15 -24.26
N ILE A 25 -0.20 -8.03 -23.83
CA ILE A 25 0.23 -8.53 -22.53
C ILE A 25 -0.45 -7.56 -21.57
N ALA A 26 -1.68 -7.90 -21.21
CA ALA A 26 -2.35 -7.32 -20.07
C ALA A 26 -1.44 -7.56 -18.85
N THR A 27 -0.65 -6.55 -18.52
CA THR A 27 -0.08 -6.42 -17.19
C THR A 27 -1.27 -6.57 -16.24
N PRO A 28 -1.26 -7.47 -15.25
CA PRO A 28 -2.29 -7.47 -14.24
C PRO A 28 -2.27 -6.06 -13.62
N GLU A 29 -3.26 -5.25 -13.92
CA GLU A 29 -3.56 -4.09 -13.11
C GLU A 29 -3.80 -4.67 -11.71
N ASP A 30 -2.85 -4.45 -10.80
CA ASP A 30 -3.05 -4.63 -9.38
C ASP A 30 -4.20 -3.70 -9.00
N THR A 31 -5.40 -4.25 -9.03
CA THR A 31 -6.62 -3.55 -8.64
C THR A 31 -6.58 -3.38 -7.13
N GLN A 32 -5.76 -2.43 -6.67
CA GLN A 32 -5.56 -2.03 -5.29
C GLN A 32 -6.77 -1.26 -4.73
N THR A 33 -7.89 -1.23 -5.44
CA THR A 33 -9.01 -0.34 -5.14
C THR A 33 -10.01 -0.87 -4.11
N ASP A 34 -9.94 -2.13 -3.69
CA ASP A 34 -10.96 -2.71 -2.81
C ASP A 34 -10.42 -3.34 -1.52
N ARG A 35 -9.11 -3.27 -1.24
CA ARG A 35 -8.56 -3.82 0.00
C ARG A 35 -8.56 -2.80 1.13
N ILE A 36 -8.87 -3.28 2.33
CA ILE A 36 -8.80 -2.47 3.54
C ILE A 36 -7.34 -2.36 3.97
N VAL A 37 -6.83 -1.14 4.07
CA VAL A 37 -5.46 -0.87 4.49
C VAL A 37 -5.41 -0.71 6.02
N VAL A 38 -4.64 -1.57 6.68
CA VAL A 38 -4.49 -1.57 8.14
C VAL A 38 -3.06 -1.22 8.50
N GLY A 39 -2.86 -0.13 9.24
CA GLY A 39 -1.57 0.20 9.85
C GLY A 39 -1.46 -0.46 11.23
N PHE A 40 -0.44 -1.29 11.45
CA PHE A 40 -0.20 -1.93 12.74
C PHE A 40 1.13 -1.50 13.33
N SER A 41 1.08 -0.82 14.48
CA SER A 41 2.26 -0.44 15.28
C SER A 41 2.39 -1.34 16.50
N GLN A 42 3.39 -2.23 16.48
CA GLN A 42 3.74 -3.12 17.59
C GLN A 42 4.74 -2.45 18.53
N VAL A 43 4.75 -2.85 19.81
CA VAL A 43 5.76 -2.39 20.79
C VAL A 43 7.17 -2.75 20.34
N GLY A 44 7.36 -4.01 19.95
CA GLY A 44 8.63 -4.60 19.56
C GLY A 44 8.52 -6.11 19.44
N ALA A 45 9.66 -6.77 19.36
CA ALA A 45 9.78 -8.24 19.29
C ALA A 45 10.52 -8.80 20.52
N GLU A 46 10.39 -8.15 21.68
CA GLU A 46 11.14 -8.44 22.89
C GLU A 46 10.62 -9.67 23.67
N SER A 47 9.54 -10.29 23.24
CA SER A 47 8.98 -11.50 23.85
C SER A 47 8.37 -12.42 22.81
N ASP A 48 8.30 -13.71 23.14
CA ASP A 48 7.65 -14.74 22.30
C ASP A 48 6.18 -14.40 22.04
N TRP A 49 5.50 -13.85 23.06
CA TRP A 49 4.11 -13.43 22.93
C TRP A 49 3.95 -12.33 21.86
N ARG A 50 4.83 -11.30 21.87
CA ARG A 50 4.76 -10.20 20.89
C ARG A 50 5.08 -10.66 19.48
N SER A 51 6.05 -11.56 19.36
CA SER A 51 6.38 -12.19 18.09
C SER A 51 5.20 -13.00 17.57
N ALA A 52 4.56 -13.80 18.41
CA ALA A 52 3.37 -14.58 18.06
C ALA A 52 2.18 -13.68 17.69
N ASN A 53 1.97 -12.58 18.43
CA ASN A 53 0.94 -11.59 18.11
C ASN A 53 1.20 -10.93 16.74
N THR A 54 2.42 -10.55 16.45
CA THR A 54 2.81 -9.99 15.15
C THR A 54 2.55 -10.97 14.00
N GLU A 55 2.93 -12.23 14.16
CA GLU A 55 2.66 -13.28 13.17
C GLU A 55 1.17 -13.54 12.99
N SER A 56 0.39 -13.51 14.08
CA SER A 56 -1.06 -13.61 14.04
C SER A 56 -1.68 -12.47 13.22
N MET A 57 -1.25 -11.25 13.44
CA MET A 57 -1.71 -10.08 12.68
C MET A 57 -1.38 -10.23 11.19
N LYS A 58 -0.13 -10.59 10.85
CA LYS A 58 0.31 -10.78 9.46
C LYS A 58 -0.42 -11.92 8.75
N SER A 59 -0.73 -13.00 9.45
CA SER A 59 -1.43 -14.14 8.88
C SER A 59 -2.93 -13.91 8.74
N THR A 60 -3.50 -13.01 9.52
CA THR A 60 -4.93 -12.67 9.49
C THR A 60 -5.24 -11.59 8.44
N PHE A 61 -4.44 -10.53 8.41
CA PHE A 61 -4.66 -9.40 7.50
C PHE A 61 -3.85 -9.59 6.22
N THR A 62 -4.25 -10.57 5.41
CA THR A 62 -3.58 -10.91 4.16
C THR A 62 -4.30 -10.30 2.95
N LYS A 63 -3.60 -10.21 1.83
CA LYS A 63 -4.19 -9.74 0.56
C LYS A 63 -5.33 -10.65 0.09
N GLU A 64 -5.18 -11.95 0.29
CA GLU A 64 -6.19 -12.95 -0.04
C GLU A 64 -7.46 -12.79 0.79
N ALA A 65 -7.32 -12.29 2.03
CA ALA A 65 -8.45 -11.98 2.91
C ALA A 65 -9.03 -10.57 2.67
N GLY A 66 -8.50 -9.81 1.72
CA GLY A 66 -8.97 -8.47 1.38
C GLY A 66 -8.32 -7.34 2.14
N TYR A 67 -7.09 -7.55 2.66
CA TYR A 67 -6.37 -6.54 3.43
C TYR A 67 -5.00 -6.25 2.88
N ASP A 68 -4.53 -5.03 3.13
CA ASP A 68 -3.13 -4.65 3.03
C ASP A 68 -2.65 -4.22 4.42
N LEU A 69 -1.77 -5.01 5.02
CA LEU A 69 -1.20 -4.72 6.34
C LEU A 69 0.13 -3.97 6.20
N ILE A 70 0.20 -2.78 6.80
CA ILE A 70 1.43 -2.00 6.95
C ILE A 70 1.90 -2.17 8.39
N PHE A 71 3.01 -2.87 8.57
CA PHE A 71 3.55 -3.19 9.88
C PHE A 71 4.73 -2.28 10.23
N GLU A 72 4.72 -1.73 11.46
CA GLU A 72 5.80 -0.93 12.01
C GLU A 72 6.19 -1.44 13.39
N ASP A 73 7.48 -1.75 13.56
CA ASP A 73 8.06 -2.14 14.84
C ASP A 73 8.47 -0.89 15.63
N GLY A 74 7.86 -0.71 16.79
CA GLY A 74 8.13 0.42 17.68
C GLY A 74 9.51 0.36 18.35
N GLN A 75 10.17 -0.80 18.34
CA GLN A 75 11.47 -1.00 18.99
C GLN A 75 11.48 -0.51 20.45
N GLN A 76 10.37 -0.74 21.17
CA GLN A 76 10.14 -0.33 22.56
C GLN A 76 10.24 1.20 22.79
N LYS A 77 10.00 1.99 21.74
CA LYS A 77 10.07 3.46 21.80
C LYS A 77 8.74 4.10 21.37
N GLN A 78 8.13 4.83 22.29
CA GLN A 78 6.89 5.56 21.99
C GLN A 78 7.05 6.53 20.81
N ALA A 79 8.19 7.21 20.72
CA ALA A 79 8.46 8.14 19.62
C ALA A 79 8.41 7.46 18.24
N ASN A 80 8.83 6.19 18.15
CA ASN A 80 8.73 5.43 16.91
C ASN A 80 7.29 5.10 16.58
N GLN A 81 6.48 4.71 17.57
CA GLN A 81 5.06 4.42 17.39
C GLN A 81 4.26 5.67 17.03
N ILE A 82 4.55 6.81 17.65
CA ILE A 82 3.93 8.09 17.27
C ILE A 82 4.26 8.46 15.82
N ARG A 83 5.51 8.24 15.40
CA ARG A 83 5.91 8.45 14.00
C ARG A 83 5.19 7.50 13.05
N ALA A 84 5.06 6.23 13.43
CA ALA A 84 4.34 5.23 12.65
C ALA A 84 2.87 5.64 12.45
N ILE A 85 2.18 6.04 13.52
CA ILE A 85 0.78 6.50 13.43
C ILE A 85 0.65 7.70 12.49
N ARG A 86 1.55 8.69 12.57
CA ARG A 86 1.54 9.84 11.66
C ARG A 86 1.79 9.43 10.19
N THR A 87 2.66 8.44 9.98
CA THR A 87 2.88 7.86 8.65
C THR A 87 1.62 7.17 8.13
N PHE A 88 0.93 6.40 8.95
CA PHE A 88 -0.35 5.78 8.60
C PHE A 88 -1.42 6.82 8.24
N ILE A 89 -1.49 7.91 9.01
CA ILE A 89 -2.40 9.02 8.71
C ILE A 89 -2.07 9.66 7.35
N GLN A 90 -0.79 9.89 7.05
CA GLN A 90 -0.36 10.43 5.76
C GLN A 90 -0.63 9.49 4.58
N GLN A 91 -0.61 8.19 4.82
CA GLN A 91 -0.94 7.16 3.84
C GLN A 91 -2.45 6.91 3.72
N GLU A 92 -3.26 7.61 4.52
CA GLU A 92 -4.73 7.50 4.51
C GLU A 92 -5.22 6.06 4.70
N VAL A 93 -4.58 5.31 5.64
CA VAL A 93 -5.02 3.96 5.96
C VAL A 93 -6.46 3.95 6.47
N ASP A 94 -7.17 2.84 6.30
CA ASP A 94 -8.56 2.71 6.72
C ASP A 94 -8.69 2.48 8.23
N TYR A 95 -7.68 1.84 8.84
CA TYR A 95 -7.70 1.47 10.25
C TYR A 95 -6.29 1.42 10.83
N ILE A 96 -6.12 1.84 12.07
CA ILE A 96 -4.87 1.72 12.81
C ILE A 96 -5.04 0.78 13.98
N VAL A 97 -4.11 -0.16 14.16
CA VAL A 97 -3.98 -0.99 15.36
C VAL A 97 -2.70 -0.58 16.08
N LEU A 98 -2.83 -0.27 17.35
CA LEU A 98 -1.72 0.15 18.21
C LEU A 98 -1.59 -0.81 19.40
N ALA A 99 -0.43 -1.45 19.54
CA ALA A 99 0.01 -2.10 20.78
C ALA A 99 0.94 -1.11 21.49
N PRO A 100 0.46 -0.33 22.47
CA PRO A 100 1.22 0.81 22.99
C PRO A 100 2.34 0.38 23.93
N VAL A 101 3.52 1.01 23.84
CA VAL A 101 4.65 0.77 24.74
C VAL A 101 4.43 1.38 26.12
N THR A 102 3.67 2.49 26.19
CA THR A 102 3.30 3.21 27.43
C THR A 102 1.79 3.39 27.51
N GLU A 103 1.29 3.72 28.69
CA GLU A 103 -0.15 4.01 28.87
C GLU A 103 -0.51 5.47 28.57
N THR A 104 0.44 6.38 28.71
CA THR A 104 0.25 7.83 28.60
C THR A 104 0.99 8.46 27.44
N GLY A 105 0.65 9.71 27.08
CA GLY A 105 1.34 10.48 26.04
C GLY A 105 0.82 10.24 24.62
N TRP A 106 -0.39 9.73 24.50
CA TRP A 106 -1.01 9.42 23.21
C TRP A 106 -2.02 10.46 22.72
N ASP A 107 -2.49 11.38 23.62
CA ASP A 107 -3.58 12.33 23.34
C ASP A 107 -3.44 13.04 22.00
N THR A 108 -2.27 13.57 21.70
CA THR A 108 -2.06 14.37 20.50
C THR A 108 -2.18 13.52 19.24
N VAL A 109 -1.45 12.39 19.15
CA VAL A 109 -1.44 11.59 17.94
C VAL A 109 -2.76 10.85 17.73
N LEU A 110 -3.45 10.43 18.80
CA LEU A 110 -4.78 9.81 18.69
C LEU A 110 -5.83 10.82 18.25
N ARG A 111 -5.70 12.09 18.68
CA ARG A 111 -6.54 13.17 18.16
C ARG A 111 -6.27 13.45 16.69
N GLU A 112 -5.00 13.47 16.27
CA GLU A 112 -4.62 13.59 14.86
C GLU A 112 -5.28 12.49 13.99
N ALA A 113 -5.26 11.24 14.46
CA ALA A 113 -5.93 10.13 13.77
C ALA A 113 -7.46 10.32 13.71
N LYS A 114 -8.07 10.72 14.82
CA LYS A 114 -9.50 11.02 14.88
C LYS A 114 -9.91 12.16 13.93
N ASP A 115 -9.13 13.22 13.88
CA ASP A 115 -9.39 14.37 13.00
C ASP A 115 -9.23 13.98 11.52
N ALA A 116 -8.37 13.01 11.22
CA ALA A 116 -8.25 12.39 9.90
C ALA A 116 -9.37 11.39 9.59
N GLY A 117 -10.25 11.09 10.53
CA GLY A 117 -11.34 10.13 10.37
C GLY A 117 -10.89 8.67 10.40
N ILE A 118 -9.70 8.37 10.93
CA ILE A 118 -9.13 7.02 10.96
C ILE A 118 -9.35 6.43 12.36
N PRO A 119 -10.11 5.33 12.49
CA PRO A 119 -10.32 4.65 13.76
C PRO A 119 -9.04 3.96 14.24
N VAL A 120 -8.79 4.01 15.55
CA VAL A 120 -7.63 3.36 16.19
C VAL A 120 -8.11 2.32 17.19
N GLY A 121 -7.72 1.06 16.96
CA GLY A 121 -7.90 -0.03 17.92
C GLY A 121 -6.65 -0.17 18.79
N ILE A 122 -6.86 -0.25 20.10
CA ILE A 122 -5.80 -0.47 21.08
C ILE A 122 -5.80 -1.95 21.47
N VAL A 123 -4.64 -2.58 21.45
CA VAL A 123 -4.47 -3.99 21.79
C VAL A 123 -3.35 -4.17 22.82
N ASP A 124 -3.31 -5.31 23.51
CA ASP A 124 -2.32 -5.68 24.55
C ASP A 124 -2.53 -4.93 25.86
N ARG A 125 -2.47 -3.62 25.87
CA ARG A 125 -2.67 -2.79 27.06
C ARG A 125 -3.48 -1.53 26.73
N THR A 126 -4.06 -0.92 27.76
CA THR A 126 -4.85 0.32 27.60
C THR A 126 -3.97 1.55 27.44
N VAL A 127 -4.61 2.61 26.96
CA VAL A 127 -4.05 3.97 27.00
C VAL A 127 -4.96 4.86 27.87
N ASP A 128 -4.35 5.82 28.53
CA ASP A 128 -5.02 6.82 29.34
C ASP A 128 -5.13 8.12 28.52
N VAL A 129 -6.35 8.38 27.98
CA VAL A 129 -6.65 9.52 27.11
C VAL A 129 -8.01 10.10 27.41
#